data_71400724996001bccc9264102a10fad7
#
_entry.id   71400724996001bccc9264102a10fad7
#
_cell.length_a   1.000
_cell.length_b   1.000
_cell.length_c   1.000
_cell.angle_alpha   90.00
_cell.angle_beta   90.00
_cell.angle_gamma   90.00
#
_symmetry.space_group_name_H-M   'P 1'
#
loop_
_entity.id
_entity.type
_entity.pdbx_description
1 polymer ?
#
loop_
_entity_poly.entity_id
_entity_poly.type
_entity_poly.pdbx_seq_one_letter_code
_entity_poly.pdbx_strand_id
1 'polypeptide(L)'
;RDISDPIGCPVEIYEQCRDEIIEGITQIIKFLEDKNKQKQPQTAENQATVKIAIGSDHAGFALKESVKKHLSANDIDFTDNGTSSQESTDYPDYAQAVVGQVRSEDCDFGILVCSTGIGMSIAANKSNGIRAALVQDLKTAQLSREHNNANVLCLASSSVDETTAT
;
A
#
# COMPACT_ATOMS: atom_id res chain seq x y z
N ARG A 1 20.46 -10.01 5.30
CA ARG A 1 20.21 -9.78 6.73
C ARG A 1 18.90 -10.45 7.04
N ASP A 2 18.89 -11.44 7.93
CA ASP A 2 17.65 -12.01 8.45
C ASP A 2 16.91 -10.87 9.19
N ILE A 3 15.70 -10.56 8.73
CA ILE A 3 14.80 -9.68 9.46
C ILE A 3 14.29 -10.54 10.63
N SER A 4 14.76 -10.23 11.84
CA SER A 4 14.28 -10.89 13.04
C SER A 4 12.78 -10.61 13.15
N ASP A 5 11.98 -11.68 13.34
CA ASP A 5 10.56 -11.57 13.68
C ASP A 5 10.40 -10.59 14.85
N PRO A 6 9.68 -9.47 14.69
CA PRO A 6 9.55 -8.48 15.74
C PRO A 6 8.69 -8.96 16.93
N ILE A 7 8.00 -10.11 16.82
CA ILE A 7 7.18 -10.67 17.92
C ILE A 7 8.04 -10.85 19.17
N GLY A 8 7.75 -10.05 20.20
CA GLY A 8 8.51 -10.05 21.46
C GLY A 8 9.71 -9.10 21.51
N CYS A 9 9.94 -8.30 20.50
CA CYS A 9 10.97 -7.26 20.52
C CYS A 9 10.52 -6.00 21.27
N PRO A 10 11.47 -5.16 21.72
CA PRO A 10 11.16 -3.84 22.27
C PRO A 10 10.41 -2.93 21.29
N VAL A 11 9.61 -2.00 21.82
CA VAL A 11 8.77 -1.06 21.03
C VAL A 11 9.58 -0.31 19.97
N GLU A 12 10.83 0.05 20.28
CA GLU A 12 11.74 0.75 19.36
C GLU A 12 12.02 -0.02 18.08
N ILE A 13 12.04 -1.36 18.12
CA ILE A 13 12.23 -2.21 16.92
C ILE A 13 10.97 -2.15 16.04
N TYR A 14 9.78 -2.14 16.64
CA TYR A 14 8.53 -1.98 15.90
C TYR A 14 8.42 -0.59 15.26
N GLU A 15 8.81 0.46 15.98
CA GLU A 15 8.84 1.82 15.46
C GLU A 15 9.78 1.94 14.25
N GLN A 16 10.96 1.36 14.34
CA GLN A 16 11.93 1.34 13.25
C GLN A 16 11.39 0.60 12.02
N CYS A 17 10.78 -0.57 12.20
CA CYS A 17 10.15 -1.32 11.10
C CYS A 17 8.99 -0.54 10.46
N ARG A 18 8.16 0.13 11.26
CA ARG A 18 7.08 1.01 10.77
C ARG A 18 7.65 2.12 9.90
N ASP A 19 8.65 2.84 10.39
CA ASP A 19 9.23 3.99 9.69
C ASP A 19 9.91 3.56 8.39
N GLU A 20 10.58 2.40 8.37
CA GLU A 20 11.14 1.80 7.16
C GLU A 20 10.06 1.43 6.13
N ILE A 21 8.90 0.91 6.56
CA ILE A 21 7.76 0.61 5.68
C ILE A 21 7.17 1.91 5.11
N ILE A 22 6.98 2.93 5.94
CA ILE A 22 6.43 4.23 5.52
C ILE A 22 7.39 4.92 4.54
N GLU A 23 8.69 4.92 4.82
CA GLU A 23 9.70 5.45 3.90
C GLU A 23 9.72 4.66 2.58
N GLY A 24 9.54 3.33 2.65
CA GLY A 24 9.41 2.47 1.49
C GLY A 24 8.24 2.85 0.59
N ILE A 25 7.08 3.10 1.17
CA ILE A 25 5.90 3.58 0.44
C ILE A 25 6.20 4.91 -0.25
N THR A 26 6.82 5.86 0.44
CA THR A 26 7.20 7.17 -0.11
C THR A 26 8.15 7.05 -1.29
N GLN A 27 9.16 6.19 -1.19
CA GLN A 27 10.13 5.98 -2.28
C GLN A 27 9.50 5.28 -3.48
N ILE A 28 8.55 4.35 -3.27
CA ILE A 28 7.78 3.73 -4.35
C ILE A 28 6.95 4.79 -5.08
N ILE A 29 6.24 5.62 -4.35
CA ILE A 29 5.42 6.69 -4.92
C ILE A 29 6.31 7.64 -5.73
N LYS A 30 7.45 8.09 -5.19
CA LYS A 30 8.41 8.93 -5.89
C LYS A 30 8.96 8.29 -7.17
N PHE A 31 9.30 7.00 -7.11
CA PHE A 31 9.74 6.24 -8.28
C PHE A 31 8.65 6.14 -9.35
N LEU A 32 7.39 5.98 -8.94
CA LEU A 32 6.24 5.90 -9.85
C LEU A 32 5.99 7.26 -10.53
N GLU A 33 6.10 8.36 -9.80
CA GLU A 33 6.01 9.72 -10.35
C GLU A 33 7.11 9.98 -11.38
N ASP A 34 8.35 9.59 -11.08
CA ASP A 34 9.48 9.76 -12.00
C ASP A 34 9.33 8.91 -13.28
N LYS A 35 8.79 7.69 -13.17
CA LYS A 35 8.50 6.84 -14.33
C LYS A 35 7.34 7.38 -15.17
N ASN A 36 6.33 7.98 -14.54
CA ASN A 36 5.22 8.61 -15.24
C ASN A 36 5.69 9.86 -16.02
N LYS A 37 6.61 10.65 -15.44
CA LYS A 37 7.26 11.78 -16.11
C LYS A 37 8.06 11.38 -17.36
N GLN A 38 8.61 10.15 -17.40
CA GLN A 38 9.37 9.65 -18.57
C GLN A 38 8.48 9.10 -19.69
N LYS A 39 7.19 8.88 -19.47
CA LYS A 39 6.24 8.33 -20.46
C LYS A 39 5.53 9.38 -21.31
N GLN A 40 5.65 10.67 -20.99
CA GLN A 40 4.98 11.73 -21.78
C GLN A 40 5.98 12.67 -22.44
N PRO A 41 5.83 12.98 -23.75
CA PRO A 41 6.53 14.11 -24.35
C PRO A 41 5.98 15.39 -23.73
N GLN A 42 6.90 16.26 -23.28
CA GLN A 42 6.63 17.54 -22.63
C GLN A 42 5.70 18.42 -23.49
N THR A 43 4.45 18.50 -23.12
CA THR A 43 3.64 19.71 -23.34
C THR A 43 3.25 20.21 -21.94
N ALA A 44 3.68 21.42 -21.64
CA ALA A 44 3.33 22.11 -20.40
C ALA A 44 1.81 22.30 -20.35
N GLU A 45 1.18 21.77 -19.29
CA GLU A 45 -0.17 21.95 -18.76
C GLU A 45 -0.85 20.61 -18.50
N ASN A 46 -0.64 20.10 -17.36
CA ASN A 46 -1.32 19.12 -16.50
C ASN A 46 -0.30 18.15 -15.90
N GLN A 47 0.21 18.46 -14.72
CA GLN A 47 0.82 17.44 -13.87
C GLN A 47 -0.31 16.51 -13.44
N ALA A 48 -0.48 15.39 -14.14
CA ALA A 48 -1.37 14.34 -13.67
C ALA A 48 -0.83 13.84 -12.33
N THR A 49 -1.50 14.22 -11.24
CA THR A 49 -1.18 13.74 -9.89
C THR A 49 -1.48 12.25 -9.82
N VAL A 50 -0.53 11.46 -9.30
CA VAL A 50 -0.78 10.02 -9.04
C VAL A 50 -1.91 9.88 -8.06
N LYS A 51 -2.89 9.02 -8.37
CA LYS A 51 -4.03 8.73 -7.51
C LYS A 51 -4.02 7.28 -7.04
N ILE A 52 -4.22 7.08 -5.74
CA ILE A 52 -4.12 5.78 -5.09
C ILE A 52 -5.49 5.34 -4.56
N ALA A 53 -5.88 4.08 -4.84
CA ALA A 53 -6.97 3.42 -4.15
C ALA A 53 -6.40 2.69 -2.93
N ILE A 54 -6.90 3.00 -1.71
CA ILE A 54 -6.47 2.32 -0.49
C ILE A 54 -7.64 1.57 0.14
N GLY A 55 -7.39 0.35 0.66
CA GLY A 55 -8.39 -0.45 1.34
C GLY A 55 -7.81 -1.34 2.43
N SER A 56 -8.61 -1.63 3.45
CA SER A 56 -8.27 -2.61 4.48
C SER A 56 -9.53 -3.29 5.03
N ASP A 57 -9.35 -4.47 5.60
CA ASP A 57 -10.29 -5.04 6.55
C ASP A 57 -10.09 -4.44 7.95
N HIS A 58 -10.82 -4.96 8.94
CA HIS A 58 -10.75 -4.54 10.34
C HIS A 58 -9.35 -4.69 10.95
N ALA A 59 -8.61 -5.74 10.59
CA ALA A 59 -7.26 -5.98 11.13
C ALA A 59 -6.22 -5.02 10.54
N GLY A 60 -6.45 -4.53 9.31
CA GLY A 60 -5.59 -3.55 8.65
C GLY A 60 -5.98 -2.09 8.92
N PHE A 61 -7.08 -1.82 9.62
CA PHE A 61 -7.65 -0.48 9.77
C PHE A 61 -6.66 0.54 10.32
N ALA A 62 -5.97 0.25 11.42
CA ALA A 62 -5.03 1.18 12.05
C ALA A 62 -3.87 1.55 11.11
N LEU A 63 -3.26 0.56 10.44
CA LEU A 63 -2.18 0.79 9.48
C LEU A 63 -2.69 1.56 8.26
N LYS A 64 -3.90 1.27 7.74
CA LYS A 64 -4.52 2.04 6.66
C LYS A 64 -4.63 3.52 7.02
N GLU A 65 -5.10 3.84 8.23
CA GLU A 65 -5.24 5.23 8.68
C GLU A 65 -3.87 5.94 8.79
N SER A 66 -2.81 5.23 9.19
CA SER A 66 -1.45 5.77 9.21
C SER A 66 -0.93 6.04 7.80
N VAL A 67 -1.15 5.11 6.85
CA VAL A 67 -0.80 5.30 5.44
C VAL A 67 -1.53 6.49 4.84
N LYS A 68 -2.84 6.65 5.10
CA LYS A 68 -3.61 7.81 4.64
C LYS A 68 -3.06 9.14 5.13
N LYS A 69 -2.68 9.22 6.42
CA LYS A 69 -2.02 10.41 6.98
C LYS A 69 -0.73 10.74 6.23
N HIS A 70 0.06 9.71 5.92
CA HIS A 70 1.31 9.85 5.17
C HIS A 70 1.06 10.34 3.73
N LEU A 71 0.09 9.75 3.02
CA LEU A 71 -0.30 10.20 1.68
C LEU A 71 -0.74 11.67 1.68
N SER A 72 -1.60 12.05 2.64
CA SER A 72 -2.04 13.44 2.80
C SER A 72 -0.89 14.41 3.09
N ALA A 73 0.06 14.02 3.92
CA ALA A 73 1.22 14.85 4.28
C ALA A 73 2.18 15.08 3.10
N ASN A 74 2.09 14.25 2.06
CA ASN A 74 2.90 14.34 0.82
C ASN A 74 2.09 14.80 -0.39
N ASP A 75 0.89 15.36 -0.19
CA ASP A 75 0.00 15.87 -1.24
C ASP A 75 -0.33 14.82 -2.32
N ILE A 76 -0.49 13.54 -1.91
CA ILE A 76 -0.83 12.43 -2.79
C ILE A 76 -2.32 12.17 -2.71
N ASP A 77 -3.01 12.22 -3.85
CA ASP A 77 -4.44 11.95 -3.93
C ASP A 77 -4.75 10.48 -3.69
N PHE A 78 -5.78 10.21 -2.88
CA PHE A 78 -6.24 8.84 -2.66
C PHE A 78 -7.75 8.72 -2.49
N THR A 79 -8.27 7.53 -2.77
CA THR A 79 -9.65 7.13 -2.48
C THR A 79 -9.62 5.99 -1.46
N ASP A 80 -10.28 6.18 -0.31
CA ASP A 80 -10.41 5.16 0.73
C ASP A 80 -11.60 4.24 0.43
N ASN A 81 -11.32 2.98 0.13
CA ASN A 81 -12.28 1.91 -0.13
C ASN A 81 -12.29 0.86 0.99
N GLY A 82 -11.63 1.12 2.12
CA GLY A 82 -11.52 0.19 3.24
C GLY A 82 -12.59 0.36 4.30
N THR A 83 -12.55 -0.50 5.32
CA THR A 83 -13.43 -0.35 6.48
C THR A 83 -13.19 0.97 7.22
N SER A 84 -14.23 1.47 7.87
CA SER A 84 -14.19 2.66 8.73
C SER A 84 -14.05 2.33 10.23
N SER A 85 -13.94 1.04 10.59
CA SER A 85 -13.87 0.61 11.98
C SER A 85 -13.04 -0.67 12.16
N GLN A 86 -12.79 -1.04 13.42
CA GLN A 86 -12.14 -2.30 13.81
C GLN A 86 -13.14 -3.45 14.02
N GLU A 87 -14.42 -3.25 13.69
CA GLU A 87 -15.39 -4.33 13.70
C GLU A 87 -15.09 -5.35 12.61
N SER A 88 -15.28 -6.64 12.92
CA SER A 88 -14.94 -7.74 12.01
C SER A 88 -15.67 -7.62 10.67
N THR A 89 -14.91 -7.65 9.60
CA THR A 89 -15.40 -7.57 8.21
C THR A 89 -14.60 -8.50 7.30
N ASP A 90 -15.15 -8.81 6.14
CA ASP A 90 -14.55 -9.72 5.17
C ASP A 90 -13.61 -8.98 4.21
N TYR A 91 -12.32 -9.33 4.25
CA TYR A 91 -11.27 -8.68 3.45
C TYR A 91 -11.46 -8.74 1.93
N PRO A 92 -12.10 -9.77 1.31
CA PRO A 92 -12.22 -9.84 -0.15
C PRO A 92 -13.02 -8.69 -0.74
N ASP A 93 -14.01 -8.17 -0.03
CA ASP A 93 -14.87 -7.08 -0.52
C ASP A 93 -14.05 -5.80 -0.72
N TYR A 94 -13.18 -5.48 0.25
CA TYR A 94 -12.28 -4.34 0.16
C TYR A 94 -11.20 -4.52 -0.89
N ALA A 95 -10.69 -5.76 -1.05
CA ALA A 95 -9.75 -6.07 -2.12
C ALA A 95 -10.38 -5.82 -3.49
N GLN A 96 -11.63 -6.26 -3.70
CA GLN A 96 -12.34 -6.04 -4.97
C GLN A 96 -12.67 -4.57 -5.21
N ALA A 97 -13.01 -3.80 -4.18
CA ALA A 97 -13.25 -2.35 -4.31
C ALA A 97 -12.01 -1.61 -4.80
N VAL A 98 -10.83 -1.85 -4.19
CA VAL A 98 -9.56 -1.27 -4.64
C VAL A 98 -9.19 -1.73 -6.06
N VAL A 99 -9.29 -3.03 -6.33
CA VAL A 99 -9.02 -3.61 -7.65
C VAL A 99 -9.91 -3.01 -8.73
N GLY A 100 -11.18 -2.74 -8.40
CA GLY A 100 -12.13 -2.08 -9.30
C GLY A 100 -11.61 -0.71 -9.75
N GLN A 101 -11.16 0.12 -8.83
CA GLN A 101 -10.62 1.46 -9.10
C GLN A 101 -9.34 1.43 -9.95
N VAL A 102 -8.45 0.46 -9.70
CA VAL A 102 -7.21 0.32 -10.49
C VAL A 102 -7.52 -0.21 -11.89
N ARG A 103 -8.48 -1.11 -12.03
CA ARG A 103 -8.86 -1.67 -13.35
C ARG A 103 -9.63 -0.69 -14.22
N SER A 104 -10.45 0.18 -13.63
CA SER A 104 -11.17 1.24 -14.36
C SER A 104 -10.28 2.43 -14.69
N GLU A 105 -9.02 2.43 -14.24
CA GLU A 105 -8.09 3.55 -14.38
C GLU A 105 -8.54 4.83 -13.64
N ASP A 106 -9.48 4.70 -12.68
CA ASP A 106 -9.87 5.78 -11.77
C ASP A 106 -8.77 6.09 -10.74
N CYS A 107 -7.92 5.08 -10.47
CA CYS A 107 -6.70 5.18 -9.68
C CYS A 107 -5.55 4.47 -10.41
N ASP A 108 -4.35 5.03 -10.30
CA ASP A 108 -3.14 4.49 -10.94
C ASP A 108 -2.62 3.24 -10.22
N PHE A 109 -2.75 3.21 -8.88
CA PHE A 109 -2.23 2.15 -8.01
C PHE A 109 -3.20 1.83 -6.88
N GLY A 110 -3.02 0.63 -6.30
CA GLY A 110 -3.75 0.18 -5.12
C GLY A 110 -2.84 -0.10 -3.93
N ILE A 111 -3.35 0.16 -2.72
CA ILE A 111 -2.76 -0.28 -1.45
C ILE A 111 -3.82 -1.08 -0.70
N LEU A 112 -3.48 -2.30 -0.29
CA LEU A 112 -4.35 -3.21 0.44
C LEU A 112 -3.69 -3.62 1.76
N VAL A 113 -4.43 -3.56 2.85
CA VAL A 113 -3.92 -3.87 4.19
C VAL A 113 -4.84 -4.88 4.89
N CYS A 114 -4.27 -5.94 5.42
CA CYS A 114 -4.95 -6.84 6.36
C CYS A 114 -3.95 -7.35 7.41
N SER A 115 -4.32 -8.31 8.24
CA SER A 115 -3.42 -8.84 9.28
C SER A 115 -2.07 -9.29 8.70
N THR A 116 -2.08 -10.17 7.71
CA THR A 116 -0.86 -10.77 7.11
C THR A 116 -0.57 -10.28 5.68
N GLY A 117 -1.45 -9.51 5.06
CA GLY A 117 -1.37 -9.13 3.65
C GLY A 117 -1.64 -10.27 2.66
N ILE A 118 -1.57 -11.53 3.10
CA ILE A 118 -1.68 -12.72 2.24
C ILE A 118 -3.06 -12.81 1.59
N GLY A 119 -4.14 -12.72 2.39
CA GLY A 119 -5.51 -12.80 1.90
C GLY A 119 -5.82 -11.72 0.86
N MET A 120 -5.43 -10.49 1.14
CA MET A 120 -5.58 -9.35 0.23
C MET A 120 -4.83 -9.57 -1.09
N SER A 121 -3.58 -10.04 -1.03
CA SER A 121 -2.78 -10.36 -2.22
C SER A 121 -3.44 -11.45 -3.07
N ILE A 122 -3.92 -12.54 -2.45
CA ILE A 122 -4.63 -13.62 -3.16
C ILE A 122 -5.92 -13.09 -3.80
N ALA A 123 -6.74 -12.34 -3.06
CA ALA A 123 -8.01 -11.82 -3.55
C ALA A 123 -7.81 -10.86 -4.74
N ALA A 124 -6.86 -9.93 -4.63
CA ALA A 124 -6.56 -8.98 -5.70
C ALA A 124 -6.05 -9.66 -6.98
N ASN A 125 -5.15 -10.64 -6.86
CA ASN A 125 -4.56 -11.34 -8.00
C ASN A 125 -5.54 -12.26 -8.76
N LYS A 126 -6.75 -12.48 -8.25
CA LYS A 126 -7.80 -13.16 -9.01
C LYS A 126 -8.39 -12.31 -10.15
N SER A 127 -8.06 -11.03 -10.18
CA SER A 127 -8.58 -10.08 -11.18
C SER A 127 -7.58 -9.87 -12.32
N ASN A 128 -8.06 -9.96 -13.57
CA ASN A 128 -7.21 -9.71 -14.73
C ASN A 128 -6.68 -8.29 -14.72
N GLY A 129 -5.40 -8.13 -15.09
CA GLY A 129 -4.71 -6.82 -15.11
C GLY A 129 -4.15 -6.38 -13.76
N ILE A 130 -4.43 -7.12 -12.68
CA ILE A 130 -3.88 -6.85 -11.35
C ILE A 130 -2.63 -7.69 -11.10
N ARG A 131 -1.62 -7.03 -10.56
CA ARG A 131 -0.35 -7.59 -10.11
C ARG A 131 -0.13 -7.13 -8.68
N ALA A 132 -0.77 -7.83 -7.74
CA ALA A 132 -0.70 -7.51 -6.32
C ALA A 132 0.51 -8.20 -5.67
N ALA A 133 1.40 -7.41 -5.08
CA ALA A 133 2.59 -7.88 -4.41
C ALA A 133 2.44 -7.75 -2.89
N LEU A 134 2.59 -8.86 -2.17
CA LEU A 134 2.80 -8.82 -0.73
C LEU A 134 4.23 -8.42 -0.45
N VAL A 135 4.40 -7.31 0.26
CA VAL A 135 5.72 -6.78 0.61
C VAL A 135 5.88 -6.64 2.11
N GLN A 136 7.10 -6.86 2.58
CA GLN A 136 7.45 -6.83 4.00
C GLN A 136 8.56 -5.84 4.30
N ASP A 137 9.22 -5.31 3.27
CA ASP A 137 10.31 -4.36 3.37
C ASP A 137 10.42 -3.49 2.12
N LEU A 138 11.21 -2.41 2.21
CA LEU A 138 11.47 -1.47 1.13
C LEU A 138 12.05 -2.14 -0.11
N LYS A 139 12.98 -3.08 0.06
CA LYS A 139 13.65 -3.74 -1.05
C LYS A 139 12.67 -4.58 -1.88
N THR A 140 11.84 -5.40 -1.21
CA THR A 140 10.81 -6.20 -1.90
C THR A 140 9.75 -5.33 -2.55
N ALA A 141 9.42 -4.19 -1.95
CA ALA A 141 8.52 -3.21 -2.55
C ALA A 141 9.10 -2.62 -3.86
N GLN A 142 10.35 -2.19 -3.87
CA GLN A 142 11.03 -1.69 -5.07
C GLN A 142 11.09 -2.76 -6.17
N LEU A 143 11.55 -3.97 -5.82
CA LEU A 143 11.66 -5.08 -6.76
C LEU A 143 10.30 -5.50 -7.33
N SER A 144 9.22 -5.40 -6.56
CA SER A 144 7.86 -5.68 -7.05
C SER A 144 7.47 -4.75 -8.22
N ARG A 145 7.94 -3.51 -8.21
CA ARG A 145 7.75 -2.58 -9.33
C ARG A 145 8.73 -2.84 -10.46
N GLU A 146 10.03 -2.92 -10.16
CA GLU A 146 11.10 -3.01 -11.17
C GLU A 146 11.01 -4.29 -11.99
N HIS A 147 10.79 -5.42 -11.32
CA HIS A 147 10.82 -6.74 -11.94
C HIS A 147 9.44 -7.28 -12.32
N ASN A 148 8.41 -6.91 -11.56
CA ASN A 148 7.09 -7.51 -11.69
C ASN A 148 6.02 -6.53 -12.18
N ASN A 149 6.32 -5.23 -12.31
CA ASN A 149 5.35 -4.19 -12.65
C ASN A 149 4.08 -4.28 -11.78
N ALA A 150 4.22 -4.55 -10.46
CA ALA A 150 3.10 -4.65 -9.54
C ALA A 150 2.33 -3.32 -9.50
N ASN A 151 1.01 -3.35 -9.60
CA ASN A 151 0.16 -2.16 -9.54
C ASN A 151 -0.71 -2.12 -8.27
N VAL A 152 -0.61 -3.15 -7.42
CA VAL A 152 -1.22 -3.18 -6.09
C VAL A 152 -0.20 -3.64 -5.07
N LEU A 153 -0.07 -2.88 -3.98
CA LEU A 153 0.78 -3.17 -2.84
C LEU A 153 -0.08 -3.81 -1.73
N CYS A 154 0.35 -4.95 -1.19
CA CYS A 154 -0.31 -5.59 -0.05
C CYS A 154 0.60 -5.55 1.18
N LEU A 155 0.07 -5.05 2.28
CA LEU A 155 0.79 -4.84 3.54
C LEU A 155 0.21 -5.70 4.66
N ALA A 156 1.09 -6.12 5.58
CA ALA A 156 0.75 -6.88 6.77
C ALA A 156 0.74 -5.98 8.01
N SER A 157 -0.42 -5.73 8.61
CA SER A 157 -0.53 -4.95 9.85
C SER A 157 0.07 -5.66 11.06
N SER A 158 0.17 -7.00 11.04
CA SER A 158 0.82 -7.78 12.10
C SER A 158 2.33 -7.56 12.19
N SER A 159 2.95 -6.96 11.17
CA SER A 159 4.37 -6.60 11.17
C SER A 159 4.63 -5.19 11.70
N VAL A 160 3.57 -4.45 12.07
CA VAL A 160 3.62 -3.07 12.57
C VAL A 160 2.74 -2.98 13.82
N ASP A 161 3.28 -2.49 14.94
CA ASP A 161 2.54 -2.32 16.18
C ASP A 161 1.46 -1.23 16.04
N GLU A 162 0.19 -1.57 16.37
CA GLU A 162 -0.96 -0.65 16.30
C GLU A 162 -0.79 0.58 17.22
N THR A 163 -0.10 0.44 18.35
CA THR A 163 0.10 1.54 19.31
C THR A 163 1.03 2.64 18.78
N THR A 164 1.82 2.33 17.78
CA THR A 164 2.76 3.26 17.13
C THR A 164 2.21 3.83 15.82
N ALA A 165 1.08 3.31 15.33
CA ALA A 165 0.40 3.82 14.14
C ALA A 165 -0.56 4.98 14.43
N THR A 166 -0.81 5.28 15.71
CA THR A 166 -1.62 6.40 16.22
C THR A 166 -0.76 7.41 16.96
#